data_b52fc0b3157ffcb3e6f10418f76491f2
#
_entry.id   b52fc0b3157ffcb3e6f10418f76491f2
#
_cell.length_a   1.000
_cell.length_b   1.000
_cell.length_c   1.000
_cell.angle_alpha   90.00
_cell.angle_beta   90.00
_cell.angle_gamma   90.00
#
_symmetry.space_group_name_H-M   'P 1'
#
loop_
_entity.id
_entity.type
_entity.pdbx_description
1 polymer ?
#
loop_
_entity_poly.entity_id
_entity_poly.type
_entity_poly.pdbx_seq_one_letter_code
_entity_poly.pdbx_strand_id
1 'polypeptide(L)'
;FIDVIADGTTPEFLLDAALINIARQPIASTALIQVLRHSLSVSVEQALILESLTYSSLQHGAEFLRWLKPKDVKGPDKPPGKDIDQTVLSERSSNHLTVTLNRPTKHNAFSASMREGLTEALLLASTDMSIEQVTLQGAGPSFCAGGDLEEFGEARDAAIAHLTRTTRSPGRLIYTLRDKITVNLHGACIGAGIEMTALAERVIARPDTLFALPEVGFG
;
A
#
# COMPACT_ATOMS: atom_id res chain seq x y z
N PHE A 1 -19.97 13.86 5.63
CA PHE A 1 -18.77 13.00 5.74
C PHE A 1 -17.93 13.56 6.88
N ILE A 2 -17.60 12.73 7.86
CA ILE A 2 -16.65 13.07 8.92
C ILE A 2 -15.34 12.42 8.47
N ASP A 3 -14.45 13.20 7.91
CA ASP A 3 -13.13 12.73 7.47
C ASP A 3 -12.11 12.75 8.62
N VAL A 4 -12.49 13.34 9.76
CA VAL A 4 -11.73 13.35 11.01
C VAL A 4 -12.70 13.05 12.15
N ILE A 5 -12.46 11.98 12.87
CA ILE A 5 -13.19 11.68 14.11
C ILE A 5 -12.43 12.34 15.25
N ALA A 6 -12.96 13.45 15.75
CA ALA A 6 -12.52 14.04 17.00
C ALA A 6 -13.29 13.36 18.15
N ASP A 7 -12.60 12.56 18.93
CA ASP A 7 -13.09 12.19 20.24
C ASP A 7 -12.96 13.40 21.15
N GLY A 8 -13.68 13.85 21.96
CA GLY A 8 -13.61 15.11 22.74
C GLY A 8 -12.22 15.47 23.31
N THR A 9 -11.18 14.70 23.01
CA THR A 9 -9.77 14.95 23.33
C THR A 9 -8.96 15.30 22.09
N THR A 10 -9.56 15.18 20.89
CA THR A 10 -8.87 15.47 19.62
C THR A 10 -8.81 16.96 19.44
N PRO A 11 -7.66 17.54 19.54
CA PRO A 11 -7.51 18.98 19.57
C PRO A 11 -7.71 19.59 18.20
N GLU A 12 -8.06 20.88 18.21
CA GLU A 12 -8.08 21.74 17.02
C GLU A 12 -6.85 21.59 16.15
N PHE A 13 -5.68 21.25 16.73
CA PHE A 13 -4.43 21.07 15.95
C PHE A 13 -4.49 19.96 14.88
N LEU A 14 -5.32 18.92 15.04
CA LEU A 14 -5.48 17.90 13.98
C LEU A 14 -6.29 18.43 12.81
N LEU A 15 -7.32 19.22 13.09
CA LEU A 15 -8.08 19.91 12.06
C LEU A 15 -7.18 20.91 11.32
N ASP A 16 -6.40 21.69 12.07
CA ASP A 16 -5.46 22.66 11.49
C ASP A 16 -4.40 21.94 10.64
N ALA A 17 -3.85 20.82 11.12
CA ALA A 17 -2.91 20.02 10.35
C ALA A 17 -3.54 19.47 9.06
N ALA A 18 -4.78 19.00 9.09
CA ALA A 18 -5.52 18.55 7.92
C ALA A 18 -5.75 19.71 6.93
N LEU A 19 -6.20 20.89 7.41
CA LEU A 19 -6.40 22.07 6.59
C LEU A 19 -5.09 22.56 5.93
N ILE A 20 -3.98 22.52 6.66
CA ILE A 20 -2.66 22.86 6.14
C ILE A 20 -2.26 21.90 5.01
N ASN A 21 -2.47 20.60 5.19
CA ASN A 21 -2.15 19.59 4.17
C ASN A 21 -3.02 19.76 2.93
N ILE A 22 -4.35 19.98 3.11
CA ILE A 22 -5.27 20.27 2.01
C ILE A 22 -4.85 21.55 1.25
N ALA A 23 -4.45 22.59 1.96
CA ALA A 23 -3.98 23.84 1.33
C ALA A 23 -2.67 23.67 0.55
N ARG A 24 -1.80 22.74 0.99
CA ARG A 24 -0.54 22.44 0.30
C ARG A 24 -0.71 21.55 -0.93
N GLN A 25 -1.67 20.63 -0.89
CA GLN A 25 -1.94 19.62 -1.92
C GLN A 25 -3.44 19.61 -2.29
N PRO A 26 -3.99 20.71 -2.80
CA PRO A 26 -5.44 20.83 -3.04
C PRO A 26 -5.95 19.89 -4.13
N ILE A 27 -5.13 19.56 -5.14
CA ILE A 27 -5.52 18.67 -6.24
C ILE A 27 -5.60 17.23 -5.72
N ALA A 28 -4.56 16.75 -5.03
CA ALA A 28 -4.53 15.41 -4.45
C ALA A 28 -5.65 15.22 -3.42
N SER A 29 -5.87 16.22 -2.55
CA SER A 29 -6.94 16.18 -1.54
C SER A 29 -8.34 16.12 -2.18
N THR A 30 -8.57 16.90 -3.23
CA THR A 30 -9.85 16.89 -3.97
C THR A 30 -10.07 15.55 -4.66
N ALA A 31 -9.04 15.03 -5.33
CA ALA A 31 -9.10 13.72 -6.00
C ALA A 31 -9.37 12.60 -5.01
N LEU A 32 -8.70 12.59 -3.85
CA LEU A 32 -8.94 11.62 -2.77
C LEU A 32 -10.40 11.63 -2.32
N ILE A 33 -10.98 12.81 -2.05
CA ILE A 33 -12.39 12.93 -1.64
C ILE A 33 -13.33 12.36 -2.72
N GLN A 34 -13.05 12.62 -4.00
CA GLN A 34 -13.85 12.09 -5.12
C GLN A 34 -13.77 10.55 -5.17
N VAL A 35 -12.57 9.97 -5.05
CA VAL A 35 -12.37 8.51 -5.01
C VAL A 35 -13.11 7.90 -3.83
N LEU A 36 -12.93 8.42 -2.61
CA LEU A 36 -13.57 7.92 -1.41
C LEU A 36 -15.10 7.94 -1.51
N ARG A 37 -15.68 9.04 -2.01
CA ARG A 37 -17.14 9.15 -2.17
C ARG A 37 -17.68 8.19 -3.22
N HIS A 38 -16.97 8.03 -4.33
CA HIS A 38 -17.41 7.13 -5.40
C HIS A 38 -17.26 5.65 -4.99
N SER A 39 -16.19 5.31 -4.28
CA SER A 39 -15.93 3.94 -3.81
C SER A 39 -17.05 3.35 -2.94
N LEU A 40 -17.82 4.20 -2.26
CA LEU A 40 -18.97 3.75 -1.45
C LEU A 40 -20.14 3.22 -2.28
N SER A 41 -20.19 3.49 -3.58
CA SER A 41 -21.32 3.16 -4.46
C SER A 41 -21.00 2.13 -5.55
N VAL A 42 -19.76 1.63 -5.59
CA VAL A 42 -19.28 0.69 -6.62
C VAL A 42 -18.68 -0.55 -5.98
N SER A 43 -18.41 -1.59 -6.79
CA SER A 43 -17.70 -2.77 -6.30
C SER A 43 -16.24 -2.45 -5.94
N VAL A 44 -15.63 -3.28 -5.09
CA VAL A 44 -14.21 -3.15 -4.74
C VAL A 44 -13.32 -3.15 -5.97
N GLU A 45 -13.61 -3.98 -6.97
CA GLU A 45 -12.84 -4.03 -8.21
C GLU A 45 -12.92 -2.71 -9.00
N GLN A 46 -14.11 -2.11 -9.09
CA GLN A 46 -14.30 -0.81 -9.74
C GLN A 46 -13.61 0.31 -8.95
N ALA A 47 -13.66 0.26 -7.62
CA ALA A 47 -12.97 1.21 -6.75
C ALA A 47 -11.45 1.15 -6.93
N LEU A 48 -10.85 -0.05 -7.00
CA LEU A 48 -9.42 -0.24 -7.25
C LEU A 48 -8.97 0.27 -8.63
N ILE A 49 -9.83 0.13 -9.65
CA ILE A 49 -9.56 0.69 -10.99
C ILE A 49 -9.58 2.22 -10.93
N LEU A 50 -10.60 2.81 -10.31
CA LEU A 50 -10.71 4.26 -10.15
C LEU A 50 -9.52 4.83 -9.38
N GLU A 51 -9.17 4.21 -8.25
CA GLU A 51 -8.00 4.57 -7.46
C GLU A 51 -6.72 4.54 -8.29
N SER A 52 -6.48 3.46 -9.04
CA SER A 52 -5.29 3.32 -9.88
C SER A 52 -5.20 4.36 -11.00
N LEU A 53 -6.32 4.74 -11.62
CA LEU A 53 -6.38 5.82 -12.61
C LEU A 53 -6.07 7.18 -11.97
N THR A 54 -6.70 7.45 -10.83
CA THR A 54 -6.51 8.70 -10.08
C THR A 54 -5.07 8.82 -9.61
N TYR A 55 -4.53 7.76 -9.02
CA TYR A 55 -3.15 7.71 -8.57
C TYR A 55 -2.14 7.93 -9.71
N SER A 56 -2.37 7.29 -10.87
CA SER A 56 -1.54 7.53 -12.06
C SER A 56 -1.57 8.98 -12.52
N SER A 57 -2.75 9.61 -12.47
CA SER A 57 -2.91 11.01 -12.86
C SER A 57 -2.19 11.96 -11.88
N LEU A 58 -2.30 11.69 -10.57
CA LEU A 58 -1.65 12.50 -9.54
C LEU A 58 -0.13 12.38 -9.59
N GLN A 59 0.42 11.19 -9.81
CA GLN A 59 1.87 11.00 -9.95
C GLN A 59 2.51 11.76 -11.14
N HIS A 60 1.70 12.17 -12.12
CA HIS A 60 2.13 13.03 -13.23
C HIS A 60 1.71 14.50 -13.02
N GLY A 61 1.08 14.79 -11.89
CA GLY A 61 0.61 16.13 -11.53
C GLY A 61 1.71 17.02 -10.94
N ALA A 62 1.47 18.34 -10.98
CA ALA A 62 2.44 19.33 -10.51
C ALA A 62 2.74 19.23 -9.00
N GLU A 63 1.80 18.75 -8.18
CA GLU A 63 1.98 18.58 -6.74
C GLU A 63 3.00 17.50 -6.44
N PHE A 64 2.83 16.33 -7.03
CA PHE A 64 3.77 15.22 -6.89
C PHE A 64 5.16 15.53 -7.47
N LEU A 65 5.22 16.15 -8.67
CA LEU A 65 6.48 16.55 -9.28
C LEU A 65 7.24 17.59 -8.45
N ARG A 66 6.51 18.47 -7.73
CA ARG A 66 7.12 19.42 -6.78
C ARG A 66 7.70 18.71 -5.57
N TRP A 67 7.04 17.69 -5.07
CA TRP A 67 7.52 16.85 -3.96
C TRP A 67 8.75 16.01 -4.35
N LEU A 68 8.85 15.56 -5.61
CA LEU A 68 10.00 14.81 -6.12
C LEU A 68 11.26 15.66 -6.28
N LYS A 69 11.14 16.95 -6.66
CA LYS A 69 12.29 17.82 -6.97
C LYS A 69 13.41 17.84 -5.92
N PRO A 70 13.16 17.84 -4.60
CA PRO A 70 14.22 17.78 -3.60
C PRO A 70 14.96 16.43 -3.56
N LYS A 71 14.36 15.38 -4.15
CA LYS A 71 14.94 14.03 -4.19
C LYS A 71 15.89 13.82 -5.37
N ASP A 72 15.81 14.67 -6.41
CA ASP A 72 16.73 14.65 -7.55
C ASP A 72 18.16 15.06 -7.18
N VAL A 73 18.36 15.59 -5.97
CA VAL A 73 19.69 15.80 -5.37
C VAL A 73 20.19 14.47 -4.76
N LYS A 74 20.04 13.37 -5.47
CA LYS A 74 20.81 12.15 -5.16
C LYS A 74 22.28 12.49 -5.45
N GLY A 75 23.10 12.50 -4.40
CA GLY A 75 24.56 12.42 -4.55
C GLY A 75 24.93 11.22 -5.45
N PRO A 76 26.19 11.16 -5.95
CA PRO A 76 26.60 10.23 -6.98
C PRO A 76 26.14 8.81 -6.64
N ASP A 77 25.47 8.21 -7.61
CA ASP A 77 25.00 6.83 -7.71
C ASP A 77 25.35 5.92 -6.52
N LYS A 78 24.49 5.89 -5.53
CA LYS A 78 24.46 4.73 -4.66
C LYS A 78 23.85 3.62 -5.48
N PRO A 79 24.61 2.57 -5.83
CA PRO A 79 24.03 1.45 -6.58
C PRO A 79 22.77 1.02 -5.82
N PRO A 80 21.67 0.69 -6.53
CA PRO A 80 20.47 0.18 -5.87
C PRO A 80 20.94 -0.94 -4.94
N GLY A 81 20.66 -0.79 -3.65
CA GLY A 81 21.03 -1.81 -2.68
C GLY A 81 20.49 -3.11 -3.25
N LYS A 82 21.35 -4.13 -3.42
CA LYS A 82 20.88 -5.44 -3.90
C LYS A 82 19.72 -5.81 -2.99
N ASP A 83 18.51 -5.83 -3.54
CA ASP A 83 17.39 -6.43 -2.85
C ASP A 83 17.80 -7.87 -2.51
N ILE A 84 17.35 -8.33 -1.36
CA ILE A 84 17.48 -9.74 -0.98
C ILE A 84 16.86 -10.53 -2.13
N ASP A 85 17.50 -11.61 -2.57
CA ASP A 85 17.08 -12.41 -3.74
C ASP A 85 15.59 -12.85 -3.67
N GLN A 86 14.99 -12.85 -2.47
CA GLN A 86 13.58 -13.14 -2.24
C GLN A 86 12.94 -12.11 -1.31
N THR A 87 12.22 -11.16 -1.89
CA THR A 87 11.49 -10.11 -1.14
C THR A 87 10.20 -10.62 -0.51
N VAL A 88 9.71 -11.78 -0.95
CA VAL A 88 8.56 -12.49 -0.40
C VAL A 88 8.91 -13.96 -0.27
N LEU A 89 8.71 -14.52 0.92
CA LEU A 89 8.87 -15.95 1.18
C LEU A 89 7.49 -16.62 1.18
N SER A 90 7.42 -17.83 0.63
CA SER A 90 6.21 -18.65 0.61
C SER A 90 6.54 -20.03 1.15
N GLU A 91 5.90 -20.40 2.25
CA GLU A 91 6.08 -21.68 2.90
C GLU A 91 4.74 -22.42 2.96
N ARG A 92 4.71 -23.64 2.45
CA ARG A 92 3.51 -24.47 2.48
C ARG A 92 3.64 -25.60 3.50
N SER A 93 2.63 -25.72 4.34
CA SER A 93 2.47 -26.85 5.26
C SER A 93 1.06 -27.43 5.07
N SER A 94 0.95 -28.61 4.45
CA SER A 94 -0.33 -29.24 4.11
C SER A 94 -1.24 -28.32 3.26
N ASN A 95 -2.39 -27.93 3.78
CA ASN A 95 -3.36 -27.02 3.15
C ASN A 95 -3.18 -25.55 3.54
N HIS A 96 -2.12 -25.20 4.25
CA HIS A 96 -1.83 -23.85 4.72
C HIS A 96 -0.61 -23.26 4.00
N LEU A 97 -0.77 -22.04 3.44
CA LEU A 97 0.30 -21.25 2.85
C LEU A 97 0.63 -20.07 3.75
N THR A 98 1.88 -19.96 4.19
CA THR A 98 2.38 -18.77 4.88
C THR A 98 3.16 -17.91 3.89
N VAL A 99 2.76 -16.66 3.73
CA VAL A 99 3.39 -15.64 2.88
C VAL A 99 4.01 -14.60 3.77
N THR A 100 5.32 -14.39 3.65
CA THR A 100 6.06 -13.45 4.50
C THR A 100 6.71 -12.36 3.66
N LEU A 101 6.40 -11.10 3.93
CA LEU A 101 7.13 -9.95 3.39
C LEU A 101 8.54 -9.95 3.98
N ASN A 102 9.58 -9.99 3.13
CA ASN A 102 10.96 -10.27 3.56
C ASN A 102 11.95 -9.20 3.08
N ARG A 103 11.77 -7.97 3.53
CA ARG A 103 12.73 -6.85 3.43
C ARG A 103 12.89 -6.16 4.78
N PRO A 104 13.26 -6.90 5.86
CA PRO A 104 13.23 -6.38 7.23
C PRO A 104 14.15 -5.15 7.43
N THR A 105 15.27 -5.06 6.71
CA THR A 105 16.21 -3.92 6.77
C THR A 105 15.62 -2.62 6.21
N LYS A 106 14.59 -2.71 5.37
CA LYS A 106 13.81 -1.59 4.84
C LYS A 106 12.38 -1.57 5.42
N HIS A 107 12.15 -2.18 6.58
CA HIS A 107 10.83 -2.28 7.20
C HIS A 107 9.75 -2.79 6.25
N ASN A 108 10.10 -3.72 5.36
CA ASN A 108 9.23 -4.27 4.34
C ASN A 108 8.59 -3.21 3.44
N ALA A 109 9.33 -2.13 3.12
CA ALA A 109 8.88 -1.13 2.15
C ALA A 109 8.49 -1.81 0.84
N PHE A 110 7.28 -1.47 0.34
CA PHE A 110 6.62 -2.14 -0.76
C PHE A 110 7.22 -1.69 -2.10
N SER A 111 8.13 -2.50 -2.64
CA SER A 111 8.81 -2.30 -3.92
C SER A 111 8.12 -3.05 -5.07
N ALA A 112 8.56 -2.79 -6.29
CA ALA A 112 8.13 -3.53 -7.47
C ALA A 112 8.41 -5.04 -7.32
N SER A 113 9.60 -5.42 -6.82
CA SER A 113 9.96 -6.83 -6.59
C SER A 113 9.06 -7.48 -5.53
N MET A 114 8.72 -6.75 -4.47
CA MET A 114 7.79 -7.26 -3.45
C MET A 114 6.37 -7.40 -4.01
N ARG A 115 5.91 -6.46 -4.84
CA ARG A 115 4.62 -6.56 -5.53
C ARG A 115 4.54 -7.84 -6.37
N GLU A 116 5.56 -8.11 -7.19
CA GLU A 116 5.59 -9.30 -8.03
C GLU A 116 5.59 -10.59 -7.20
N GLY A 117 6.49 -10.71 -6.22
CA GLY A 117 6.56 -11.89 -5.35
C GLY A 117 5.27 -12.14 -4.56
N LEU A 118 4.64 -11.06 -4.03
CA LEU A 118 3.36 -11.17 -3.33
C LEU A 118 2.22 -11.55 -4.30
N THR A 119 2.21 -11.00 -5.50
CA THR A 119 1.23 -11.36 -6.54
C THR A 119 1.35 -12.84 -6.90
N GLU A 120 2.56 -13.36 -7.10
CA GLU A 120 2.79 -14.78 -7.43
C GLU A 120 2.34 -15.71 -6.31
N ALA A 121 2.67 -15.40 -5.06
CA ALA A 121 2.25 -16.18 -3.90
C ALA A 121 0.73 -16.23 -3.74
N LEU A 122 0.05 -15.08 -3.92
CA LEU A 122 -1.40 -15.00 -3.82
C LEU A 122 -2.11 -15.64 -5.03
N LEU A 123 -1.54 -15.57 -6.23
CA LEU A 123 -2.05 -16.30 -7.41
C LEU A 123 -1.98 -17.80 -7.19
N LEU A 124 -0.87 -18.32 -6.67
CA LEU A 124 -0.76 -19.74 -6.27
C LEU A 124 -1.91 -20.11 -5.32
N ALA A 125 -2.13 -19.32 -4.27
CA ALA A 125 -3.20 -19.57 -3.32
C ALA A 125 -4.61 -19.48 -3.94
N SER A 126 -4.80 -18.71 -5.00
CA SER A 126 -6.09 -18.55 -5.68
C SER A 126 -6.39 -19.68 -6.66
N THR A 127 -5.35 -20.31 -7.24
CA THR A 127 -5.48 -21.34 -8.28
C THR A 127 -5.36 -22.74 -7.74
N ASP A 128 -4.59 -22.95 -6.65
CA ASP A 128 -4.45 -24.25 -5.99
C ASP A 128 -5.55 -24.43 -4.93
N MET A 129 -6.59 -25.16 -5.28
CA MET A 129 -7.74 -25.43 -4.40
C MET A 129 -7.38 -26.26 -3.17
N SER A 130 -6.21 -26.91 -3.13
CA SER A 130 -5.73 -27.63 -1.94
C SER A 130 -5.13 -26.71 -0.87
N ILE A 131 -4.96 -25.40 -1.18
CA ILE A 131 -4.62 -24.37 -0.20
C ILE A 131 -5.94 -23.78 0.34
N GLU A 132 -6.27 -24.15 1.57
CA GLU A 132 -7.51 -23.74 2.24
C GLU A 132 -7.31 -22.54 3.18
N GLN A 133 -6.08 -22.33 3.64
CA GLN A 133 -5.72 -21.24 4.56
C GLN A 133 -4.47 -20.51 4.07
N VAL A 134 -4.49 -19.20 4.22
CA VAL A 134 -3.35 -18.32 3.91
C VAL A 134 -3.07 -17.44 5.11
N THR A 135 -1.80 -17.36 5.51
CA THR A 135 -1.35 -16.33 6.47
C THR A 135 -0.41 -15.37 5.76
N LEU A 136 -0.73 -14.08 5.81
CA LEU A 136 0.16 -13.00 5.36
C LEU A 136 0.77 -12.29 6.57
N GLN A 137 2.09 -12.17 6.60
CA GLN A 137 2.84 -11.55 7.69
C GLN A 137 4.09 -10.81 7.17
N GLY A 138 4.77 -10.06 8.04
CA GLY A 138 6.03 -9.41 7.73
C GLY A 138 7.18 -9.98 8.57
N ALA A 139 8.37 -10.05 7.99
CA ALA A 139 9.59 -10.35 8.72
C ALA A 139 10.16 -9.10 9.42
N GLY A 140 10.85 -9.30 10.55
CA GLY A 140 11.55 -8.22 11.25
C GLY A 140 10.63 -7.32 12.09
N PRO A 141 10.99 -6.02 12.24
CA PRO A 141 10.33 -5.15 13.22
C PRO A 141 9.00 -4.54 12.77
N SER A 142 8.65 -4.64 11.49
CA SER A 142 7.46 -3.99 10.91
C SER A 142 6.77 -4.90 9.91
N PHE A 143 5.45 -4.78 9.82
CA PHE A 143 4.71 -5.47 8.75
C PHE A 143 5.05 -4.87 7.39
N CYS A 144 4.82 -3.56 7.20
CA CYS A 144 5.15 -2.83 5.97
C CYS A 144 5.11 -1.32 6.23
N ALA A 145 6.21 -0.63 5.91
CA ALA A 145 6.36 0.82 6.10
C ALA A 145 5.81 1.66 4.93
N GLY A 146 4.99 1.07 4.04
CA GLY A 146 4.44 1.75 2.87
C GLY A 146 5.26 1.54 1.60
N GLY A 147 4.94 2.28 0.55
CA GLY A 147 5.66 2.21 -0.72
C GLY A 147 7.15 2.54 -0.59
N ASP A 148 7.99 1.86 -1.36
CA ASP A 148 9.43 2.17 -1.39
C ASP A 148 9.66 3.54 -2.04
N LEU A 149 9.99 4.53 -1.22
CA LEU A 149 10.17 5.91 -1.67
C LEU A 149 11.35 6.09 -2.64
N GLU A 150 12.25 5.11 -2.73
CA GLU A 150 13.35 5.14 -3.72
C GLU A 150 12.82 4.88 -5.14
N GLU A 151 11.70 4.15 -5.28
CA GLU A 151 11.05 3.85 -6.57
C GLU A 151 10.01 4.91 -6.98
N PHE A 152 9.69 5.88 -6.12
CA PHE A 152 8.69 6.91 -6.44
C PHE A 152 9.21 7.85 -7.53
N GLY A 153 8.39 7.99 -8.60
CA GLY A 153 8.73 8.78 -9.79
C GLY A 153 9.46 8.00 -10.88
N GLU A 154 9.74 6.70 -10.70
CA GLU A 154 10.35 5.86 -11.75
C GLU A 154 9.35 5.52 -12.87
N ALA A 155 8.06 5.48 -12.58
CA ALA A 155 7.01 5.22 -13.55
C ALA A 155 6.85 6.44 -14.49
N ARG A 156 7.44 6.37 -15.68
CA ARG A 156 7.42 7.45 -16.68
C ARG A 156 6.13 7.50 -17.49
N ASP A 157 5.39 6.40 -17.54
CA ASP A 157 4.15 6.27 -18.32
C ASP A 157 2.98 5.93 -17.39
N ALA A 158 2.01 6.85 -17.33
CA ALA A 158 0.83 6.71 -16.47
C ALA A 158 -0.04 5.51 -16.85
N ALA A 159 -0.15 5.20 -18.15
CA ALA A 159 -0.96 4.08 -18.62
C ALA A 159 -0.30 2.74 -18.27
N ILE A 160 1.01 2.62 -18.45
CA ILE A 160 1.77 1.41 -18.04
C ILE A 160 1.70 1.24 -16.52
N ALA A 161 1.85 2.32 -15.76
CA ALA A 161 1.74 2.28 -14.31
C ALA A 161 0.34 1.82 -13.86
N HIS A 162 -0.72 2.31 -14.48
CA HIS A 162 -2.09 1.87 -14.26
C HIS A 162 -2.28 0.39 -14.60
N LEU A 163 -1.86 -0.05 -15.78
CA LEU A 163 -1.95 -1.46 -16.18
C LEU A 163 -1.22 -2.37 -15.21
N THR A 164 -0.01 -2.00 -14.79
CA THR A 164 0.76 -2.77 -13.83
C THR A 164 0.02 -2.89 -12.50
N ARG A 165 -0.51 -1.79 -11.93
CA ARG A 165 -1.25 -1.83 -10.66
C ARG A 165 -2.52 -2.65 -10.73
N THR A 166 -3.21 -2.68 -11.86
CA THR A 166 -4.47 -3.40 -12.01
C THR A 166 -4.27 -4.88 -12.39
N THR A 167 -3.23 -5.22 -13.13
CA THR A 167 -2.91 -6.61 -13.50
C THR A 167 -2.08 -7.33 -12.45
N ARG A 168 -1.21 -6.60 -11.72
CA ARG A 168 -0.36 -7.08 -10.63
C ARG A 168 -0.81 -6.45 -9.31
N SER A 169 -2.06 -6.76 -8.89
CA SER A 169 -2.71 -6.16 -7.73
C SER A 169 -2.79 -7.15 -6.55
N PRO A 170 -1.87 -7.12 -5.59
CA PRO A 170 -2.00 -7.91 -4.37
C PRO A 170 -3.28 -7.62 -3.60
N GLY A 171 -3.71 -6.35 -3.54
CA GLY A 171 -4.96 -5.98 -2.86
C GLY A 171 -6.18 -6.69 -3.46
N ARG A 172 -6.31 -6.73 -4.80
CA ARG A 172 -7.39 -7.47 -5.46
C ARG A 172 -7.33 -8.97 -5.14
N LEU A 173 -6.14 -9.55 -5.12
CA LEU A 173 -5.97 -10.97 -4.79
C LEU A 173 -6.29 -11.25 -3.31
N ILE A 174 -5.91 -10.36 -2.39
CA ILE A 174 -6.30 -10.45 -0.98
C ILE A 174 -7.82 -10.40 -0.86
N TYR A 175 -8.48 -9.49 -1.57
CA TYR A 175 -9.95 -9.43 -1.59
C TYR A 175 -10.59 -10.70 -2.16
N THR A 176 -10.03 -11.28 -3.21
CA THR A 176 -10.48 -12.55 -3.79
C THR A 176 -10.33 -13.72 -2.81
N LEU A 177 -9.27 -13.69 -2.01
CA LEU A 177 -8.92 -14.72 -1.02
C LEU A 177 -9.44 -14.40 0.40
N ARG A 178 -10.23 -13.34 0.59
CA ARG A 178 -10.57 -12.78 1.90
C ARG A 178 -11.10 -13.80 2.90
N ASP A 179 -11.87 -14.78 2.41
CA ASP A 179 -12.50 -15.80 3.26
C ASP A 179 -11.49 -16.81 3.84
N LYS A 180 -10.32 -16.96 3.20
CA LYS A 180 -9.27 -17.91 3.64
C LYS A 180 -7.96 -17.27 4.04
N ILE A 181 -7.83 -15.94 3.89
CA ILE A 181 -6.61 -15.20 4.27
C ILE A 181 -6.74 -14.56 5.65
N THR A 182 -5.71 -14.75 6.47
CA THR A 182 -5.54 -14.01 7.73
C THR A 182 -4.27 -13.17 7.62
N VAL A 183 -4.37 -11.88 7.95
CA VAL A 183 -3.22 -10.97 7.94
C VAL A 183 -2.79 -10.66 9.37
N ASN A 184 -1.51 -10.89 9.68
CA ASN A 184 -0.91 -10.62 10.99
C ASN A 184 -0.05 -9.36 10.93
N LEU A 185 -0.48 -8.28 11.59
CA LEU A 185 0.16 -6.97 11.60
C LEU A 185 0.96 -6.75 12.87
N HIS A 186 2.13 -6.10 12.72
CA HIS A 186 2.96 -5.67 13.85
C HIS A 186 3.86 -4.49 13.45
N GLY A 187 4.32 -3.72 14.43
CA GLY A 187 5.20 -2.58 14.23
C GLY A 187 4.57 -1.54 13.28
N ALA A 188 5.34 -1.04 12.32
CA ALA A 188 4.80 -0.11 11.34
C ALA A 188 3.93 -0.82 10.28
N CYS A 189 2.73 -0.29 10.08
CA CYS A 189 1.77 -0.68 9.05
C CYS A 189 1.26 0.62 8.40
N ILE A 190 1.91 1.05 7.31
CA ILE A 190 1.78 2.39 6.76
C ILE A 190 1.43 2.31 5.27
N GLY A 191 0.58 3.21 4.77
CA GLY A 191 0.22 3.33 3.36
C GLY A 191 -0.19 1.99 2.75
N ALA A 192 0.53 1.51 1.73
CA ALA A 192 0.29 0.22 1.08
C ALA A 192 0.13 -0.95 2.07
N GLY A 193 0.80 -0.89 3.25
CA GLY A 193 0.66 -1.89 4.31
C GLY A 193 -0.74 -1.95 4.90
N ILE A 194 -1.45 -0.81 5.00
CA ILE A 194 -2.86 -0.76 5.43
C ILE A 194 -3.77 -1.04 4.25
N GLU A 195 -3.57 -0.35 3.13
CA GLU A 195 -4.46 -0.34 1.98
C GLU A 195 -4.76 -1.75 1.47
N MET A 196 -3.71 -2.56 1.23
CA MET A 196 -3.91 -3.92 0.75
C MET A 196 -4.48 -4.85 1.82
N THR A 197 -4.12 -4.66 3.10
CA THR A 197 -4.53 -5.58 4.17
C THR A 197 -5.96 -5.32 4.65
N ALA A 198 -6.45 -4.09 4.50
CA ALA A 198 -7.84 -3.74 4.78
C ALA A 198 -8.86 -4.48 3.89
N LEU A 199 -8.41 -5.10 2.80
CA LEU A 199 -9.24 -5.92 1.90
C LEU A 199 -9.38 -7.38 2.35
N ALA A 200 -8.66 -7.80 3.39
CA ALA A 200 -8.84 -9.11 4.03
C ALA A 200 -10.01 -9.07 5.02
N GLU A 201 -10.75 -10.19 5.15
CA GLU A 201 -11.83 -10.30 6.13
C GLU A 201 -11.29 -10.45 7.56
N ARG A 202 -10.11 -11.06 7.70
CA ARG A 202 -9.48 -11.30 9.00
C ARG A 202 -8.11 -10.63 9.10
N VAL A 203 -8.06 -9.58 9.91
CA VAL A 203 -6.83 -8.84 10.23
C VAL A 203 -6.59 -8.89 11.73
N ILE A 204 -5.42 -9.32 12.13
CA ILE A 204 -4.98 -9.40 13.53
C ILE A 204 -3.79 -8.47 13.70
N ALA A 205 -3.93 -7.46 14.52
CA ALA A 205 -2.86 -6.51 14.82
C ALA A 205 -2.36 -6.68 16.26
N ARG A 206 -1.06 -6.55 16.46
CA ARG A 206 -0.49 -6.43 17.80
C ARG A 206 -0.91 -5.11 18.43
N PRO A 207 -1.03 -5.03 19.76
CA PRO A 207 -1.45 -3.81 20.45
C PRO A 207 -0.54 -2.59 20.21
N ASP A 208 0.73 -2.83 19.86
CA ASP A 208 1.76 -1.83 19.60
C ASP A 208 1.91 -1.50 18.09
N THR A 209 0.97 -1.94 17.24
CA THR A 209 1.00 -1.66 15.81
C THR A 209 0.69 -0.19 15.54
N LEU A 210 1.57 0.46 14.78
CA LEU A 210 1.40 1.84 14.33
C LEU A 210 0.76 1.87 12.94
N PHE A 211 -0.37 2.57 12.81
CA PHE A 211 -1.06 2.79 11.54
C PHE A 211 -0.93 4.24 11.08
N ALA A 212 -0.62 4.46 9.80
CA ALA A 212 -0.61 5.79 9.20
C ALA A 212 -0.87 5.73 7.68
N LEU A 213 -1.58 6.74 7.16
CA LEU A 213 -1.83 6.97 5.73
C LEU A 213 -1.31 8.36 5.36
N PRO A 214 -0.01 8.50 5.04
CA PRO A 214 0.64 9.80 4.83
C PRO A 214 0.54 10.33 3.40
N GLU A 215 -0.13 9.62 2.49
CA GLU A 215 -0.04 9.79 1.03
C GLU A 215 -0.46 11.19 0.56
N VAL A 216 -1.46 11.81 1.20
CA VAL A 216 -1.88 13.19 0.86
C VAL A 216 -0.74 14.20 1.03
N GLY A 217 0.25 13.91 1.90
CA GLY A 217 1.43 14.75 2.06
C GLY A 217 2.39 14.76 0.86
N PHE A 218 2.22 13.84 -0.08
CA PHE A 218 3.09 13.69 -1.25
C PHE A 218 2.54 14.40 -2.50
N GLY A 219 1.26 14.67 -2.55
CA GLY A 219 0.60 15.33 -3.68
C GLY A 219 -0.03 14.40 -4.69
#